data_c3c2e6de02ba95d4d46068d4db69a63e
#
_entry.id   c3c2e6de02ba95d4d46068d4db69a63e
#
_cell.length_a   1.000
_cell.length_b   1.000
_cell.length_c   1.000
_cell.angle_alpha   90.00
_cell.angle_beta   90.00
_cell.angle_gamma   90.00
#
_symmetry.space_group_name_H-M   'P 1'
#
loop_
_entity.id
_entity.type
_entity.pdbx_description
1 polymer ?
#
loop_
_entity_poly.entity_id
_entity_poly.type
_entity_poly.pdbx_seq_one_letter_code
_entity_poly.pdbx_strand_id
1 'polypeptide(L)'
;MTDCSPLGQLLETDRREPHAPTAATVLLIELALAAGGFGIGTGEFVIMGLLPEVAQTYGVTVPQAGHVISAYALGVVIGAPIIAALAAKLPRKTLLLMLMGLFAIGNFASALATEFSAFTLLRFVTGLPHGAYFGVAALVAASMAPPHRRVRAVGRVMLGLTIATLIGTPIATFFGQIMSWRAAFLMVAAIGAITVALIALYLPKDEVAEGASIRRELSAFGRLQVWLSFGVAAVGFGGMFAIFSYIAKTVTDTAGLPASMVAVVLALFGIGMNVGNIVGSRMADYSLKGTIGGMLAFNIVLMTVFSLTAHNPVMLCVCVFLTGCGFAACPAVQTRLMDVAADAQTLAAATNHSAFNIANALGAWLGGLVIAAGYGYGATGYVGAVLSAFGLIIFVISVALEKKPARA
;
A
#
# COMPACT_ATOMS: atom_id res chain seq x y z
N MET A 1 2.60 53.47 47.56
CA MET A 1 2.01 54.24 46.45
C MET A 1 2.72 53.80 45.18
N THR A 2 2.19 52.79 44.51
CA THR A 2 2.61 52.39 43.17
C THR A 2 1.36 51.99 42.40
N ASP A 3 1.07 52.83 41.45
CA ASP A 3 -0.10 52.82 40.57
C ASP A 3 -0.03 51.62 39.61
N CYS A 4 -0.91 50.65 39.74
CA CYS A 4 -1.08 49.57 38.78
C CYS A 4 -2.06 50.03 37.69
N SER A 5 -1.53 50.39 36.55
CA SER A 5 -2.26 50.81 35.37
C SER A 5 -3.17 49.65 34.84
N PRO A 6 -4.47 49.89 34.63
CA PRO A 6 -5.40 48.88 34.12
C PRO A 6 -5.28 48.56 32.62
N LEU A 7 -4.27 49.14 31.93
CA LEU A 7 -4.06 48.95 30.48
C LEU A 7 -3.36 47.62 30.11
N GLY A 8 -2.77 46.91 31.09
CA GLY A 8 -2.13 45.60 30.84
C GLY A 8 -3.14 44.41 30.73
N GLN A 9 -4.34 44.57 31.27
CA GLN A 9 -5.35 43.48 31.27
C GLN A 9 -6.28 43.47 30.06
N LEU A 10 -6.26 44.49 29.19
CA LEU A 10 -7.12 44.56 28.00
C LEU A 10 -6.47 44.01 26.72
N LEU A 11 -5.21 43.58 26.76
CA LEU A 11 -4.52 42.99 25.61
C LEU A 11 -4.37 41.45 25.69
N GLU A 12 -4.91 40.84 26.74
CA GLU A 12 -4.82 39.38 26.95
C GLU A 12 -6.06 38.58 26.52
N THR A 13 -7.08 39.25 25.99
CA THR A 13 -8.35 38.62 25.63
C THR A 13 -8.64 38.68 24.15
N ASP A 14 -7.89 37.98 23.32
CA ASP A 14 -8.40 37.39 22.06
C ASP A 14 -7.43 36.39 21.40
N ARG A 15 -6.68 35.63 22.18
CA ARG A 15 -6.22 34.33 21.67
C ARG A 15 -7.34 33.32 21.92
N ARG A 16 -8.31 33.24 21.00
CA ARG A 16 -9.21 32.09 20.94
C ARG A 16 -8.32 30.87 20.81
N GLU A 17 -8.19 30.12 21.89
CA GLU A 17 -7.59 28.79 21.82
C GLU A 17 -8.30 28.04 20.67
N PRO A 18 -7.57 27.46 19.72
CA PRO A 18 -8.20 26.71 18.66
C PRO A 18 -9.02 25.59 19.30
N HIS A 19 -10.34 25.70 19.21
CA HIS A 19 -11.27 24.68 19.75
C HIS A 19 -10.83 23.34 19.24
N ALA A 20 -10.46 22.44 20.15
CA ALA A 20 -10.12 21.05 19.79
C ALA A 20 -11.25 20.49 18.91
N PRO A 21 -10.94 19.88 17.76
CA PRO A 21 -11.95 19.40 16.84
C PRO A 21 -12.89 18.42 17.54
N THR A 22 -14.18 18.53 17.27
CA THR A 22 -15.18 17.62 17.85
C THR A 22 -14.92 16.19 17.40
N ALA A 23 -15.38 15.20 18.16
CA ALA A 23 -15.24 13.79 17.78
C ALA A 23 -15.84 13.49 16.39
N ALA A 24 -16.92 14.16 16.01
CA ALA A 24 -17.53 14.08 14.68
C ALA A 24 -16.61 14.64 13.60
N THR A 25 -15.96 15.79 13.84
CA THR A 25 -15.00 16.39 12.91
C THR A 25 -13.78 15.49 12.72
N VAL A 26 -13.25 14.91 13.79
CA VAL A 26 -12.12 13.96 13.71
C VAL A 26 -12.51 12.74 12.87
N LEU A 27 -13.69 12.18 13.08
CA LEU A 27 -14.17 11.05 12.30
C LEU A 27 -14.32 11.41 10.81
N LEU A 28 -14.85 12.58 10.48
CA LEU A 28 -14.98 13.06 9.10
C LEU A 28 -13.62 13.22 8.42
N ILE A 29 -12.61 13.72 9.15
CA ILE A 29 -11.25 13.83 8.63
C ILE A 29 -10.65 12.44 8.38
N GLU A 30 -10.78 11.51 9.34
CA GLU A 30 -10.30 10.14 9.18
C GLU A 30 -10.98 9.43 8.00
N LEU A 31 -12.28 9.64 7.79
CA LEU A 31 -13.02 9.12 6.63
C LEU A 31 -12.55 9.75 5.32
N ALA A 32 -12.27 11.06 5.31
CA ALA A 32 -11.70 11.74 4.14
C ALA A 32 -10.32 11.16 3.78
N LEU A 33 -9.47 10.92 4.77
CA LEU A 33 -8.15 10.30 4.57
C LEU A 33 -8.29 8.82 4.13
N ALA A 34 -9.23 8.08 4.71
CA ALA A 34 -9.51 6.71 4.31
C ALA A 34 -10.06 6.61 2.87
N ALA A 35 -10.86 7.60 2.42
CA ALA A 35 -11.34 7.67 1.04
C ALA A 35 -10.17 7.78 0.04
N GLY A 36 -9.12 8.54 0.37
CA GLY A 36 -7.91 8.57 -0.44
C GLY A 36 -7.17 7.23 -0.45
N GLY A 37 -7.07 6.56 0.71
CA GLY A 37 -6.54 5.20 0.79
C GLY A 37 -7.35 4.21 -0.05
N PHE A 38 -8.67 4.36 -0.07
CA PHE A 38 -9.57 3.56 -0.91
C PHE A 38 -9.33 3.82 -2.41
N GLY A 39 -9.19 5.10 -2.82
CA GLY A 39 -8.87 5.45 -4.20
C GLY A 39 -7.52 4.90 -4.65
N ILE A 40 -6.49 5.05 -3.82
CA ILE A 40 -5.13 4.55 -4.09
C ILE A 40 -5.15 3.02 -4.20
N GLY A 41 -5.74 2.32 -3.25
CA GLY A 41 -5.81 0.86 -3.27
C GLY A 41 -6.60 0.33 -4.47
N THR A 42 -7.73 0.95 -4.81
CA THR A 42 -8.50 0.59 -6.01
C THR A 42 -7.66 0.78 -7.27
N GLY A 43 -6.99 1.95 -7.42
CA GLY A 43 -6.17 2.26 -8.58
C GLY A 43 -4.91 1.40 -8.71
N GLU A 44 -4.34 0.94 -7.59
CA GLU A 44 -3.21 0.03 -7.57
C GLU A 44 -3.61 -1.36 -8.07
N PHE A 45 -4.69 -1.92 -7.52
CA PHE A 45 -5.00 -3.34 -7.70
C PHE A 45 -5.96 -3.63 -8.87
N VAL A 46 -6.78 -2.67 -9.33
CA VAL A 46 -7.75 -2.90 -10.41
C VAL A 46 -7.11 -3.34 -11.71
N ILE A 47 -5.91 -2.86 -12.00
CA ILE A 47 -5.19 -3.22 -13.23
C ILE A 47 -4.90 -4.72 -13.33
N MET A 48 -4.72 -5.39 -12.20
CA MET A 48 -4.44 -6.83 -12.15
C MET A 48 -5.64 -7.66 -12.63
N GLY A 49 -6.86 -7.14 -12.41
CA GLY A 49 -8.09 -7.72 -12.93
C GLY A 49 -8.40 -7.37 -14.38
N LEU A 50 -7.76 -6.34 -14.95
CA LEU A 50 -8.02 -5.80 -16.28
C LEU A 50 -6.81 -5.89 -17.23
N LEU A 51 -5.79 -6.66 -16.86
CA LEU A 51 -4.59 -6.83 -17.67
C LEU A 51 -4.88 -7.37 -19.08
N PRO A 52 -5.77 -8.38 -19.26
CA PRO A 52 -6.12 -8.89 -20.58
C PRO A 52 -6.72 -7.82 -21.51
N GLU A 53 -7.64 -7.00 -20.98
CA GLU A 53 -8.32 -5.94 -21.73
C GLU A 53 -7.35 -4.82 -22.14
N VAL A 54 -6.41 -4.49 -21.26
CA VAL A 54 -5.32 -3.53 -21.55
C VAL A 54 -4.40 -4.10 -22.62
N ALA A 55 -3.97 -5.36 -22.48
CA ALA A 55 -3.12 -6.03 -23.46
C ALA A 55 -3.77 -6.04 -24.86
N GLN A 56 -5.06 -6.39 -24.93
CA GLN A 56 -5.83 -6.41 -26.17
C GLN A 56 -5.93 -5.00 -26.79
N THR A 57 -6.21 -3.97 -25.97
CA THR A 57 -6.38 -2.58 -26.45
C THR A 57 -5.14 -2.05 -27.12
N TYR A 58 -3.95 -2.37 -26.57
CA TYR A 58 -2.69 -1.85 -27.07
C TYR A 58 -1.94 -2.83 -28.01
N GLY A 59 -2.48 -4.02 -28.26
CA GLY A 59 -1.84 -5.02 -29.11
C GLY A 59 -0.55 -5.58 -28.54
N VAL A 60 -0.41 -5.64 -27.20
CA VAL A 60 0.75 -6.17 -26.50
C VAL A 60 0.41 -7.50 -25.83
N THR A 61 1.43 -8.27 -25.45
CA THR A 61 1.22 -9.51 -24.68
C THR A 61 0.83 -9.19 -23.23
N VAL A 62 0.13 -10.11 -22.55
CA VAL A 62 -0.25 -9.94 -21.14
C VAL A 62 0.98 -9.75 -20.23
N PRO A 63 2.10 -10.48 -20.41
CA PRO A 63 3.33 -10.18 -19.67
C PRO A 63 3.88 -8.77 -19.91
N GLN A 64 3.83 -8.27 -21.16
CA GLN A 64 4.21 -6.89 -21.45
C GLN A 64 3.28 -5.88 -20.78
N ALA A 65 1.96 -6.13 -20.82
CA ALA A 65 0.99 -5.31 -20.10
C ALA A 65 1.29 -5.27 -18.59
N GLY A 66 1.85 -6.34 -18.00
CA GLY A 66 2.31 -6.38 -16.61
C GLY A 66 3.33 -5.30 -16.23
N HIS A 67 4.06 -4.74 -17.21
CA HIS A 67 5.01 -3.65 -16.96
C HIS A 67 4.34 -2.39 -16.37
N VAL A 68 3.04 -2.17 -16.61
CA VAL A 68 2.32 -1.03 -16.04
C VAL A 68 2.13 -1.15 -14.52
N ILE A 69 2.13 -2.39 -13.99
CA ILE A 69 2.11 -2.68 -12.54
C ILE A 69 3.48 -2.30 -11.96
N SER A 70 4.55 -2.79 -12.59
CA SER A 70 5.93 -2.49 -12.18
C SER A 70 6.25 -1.00 -12.26
N ALA A 71 5.75 -0.30 -13.29
CA ALA A 71 5.91 1.14 -13.44
C ALA A 71 5.26 1.92 -12.29
N TYR A 72 4.02 1.56 -11.92
CA TYR A 72 3.34 2.16 -10.77
C TYR A 72 4.12 1.91 -9.47
N ALA A 73 4.49 0.66 -9.21
CA ALA A 73 5.23 0.28 -8.02
C ALA A 73 6.59 1.00 -7.93
N LEU A 74 7.29 1.17 -9.07
CA LEU A 74 8.53 1.94 -9.14
C LEU A 74 8.28 3.42 -8.82
N GLY A 75 7.15 3.98 -9.28
CA GLY A 75 6.70 5.32 -8.90
C GLY A 75 6.54 5.47 -7.39
N VAL A 76 5.93 4.49 -6.71
CA VAL A 76 5.79 4.49 -5.25
C VAL A 76 7.16 4.44 -4.56
N VAL A 77 8.05 3.55 -5.03
CA VAL A 77 9.39 3.36 -4.44
C VAL A 77 10.22 4.65 -4.51
N ILE A 78 10.17 5.35 -5.64
CA ILE A 78 10.94 6.57 -5.87
C ILE A 78 10.23 7.77 -5.24
N GLY A 79 8.90 7.85 -5.36
CA GLY A 79 8.10 8.97 -4.90
C GLY A 79 8.10 9.14 -3.39
N ALA A 80 7.96 8.05 -2.62
CA ALA A 80 7.85 8.14 -1.17
C ALA A 80 9.04 8.84 -0.51
N PRO A 81 10.31 8.46 -0.72
CA PRO A 81 11.45 9.12 -0.09
C PRO A 81 11.69 10.54 -0.63
N ILE A 82 11.52 10.75 -1.94
CA ILE A 82 11.75 12.07 -2.56
C ILE A 82 10.71 13.07 -2.06
N ILE A 83 9.44 12.69 -2.07
CA ILE A 83 8.36 13.57 -1.62
C ILE A 83 8.46 13.80 -0.11
N ALA A 84 8.77 12.77 0.69
CA ALA A 84 8.98 12.94 2.14
C ALA A 84 10.11 13.94 2.43
N ALA A 85 11.18 13.91 1.65
CA ALA A 85 12.30 14.86 1.79
C ALA A 85 11.93 16.28 1.35
N LEU A 86 11.29 16.44 0.18
CA LEU A 86 10.95 17.77 -0.36
C LEU A 86 9.80 18.42 0.40
N ALA A 87 8.86 17.64 0.91
CA ALA A 87 7.65 18.08 1.54
C ALA A 87 7.78 18.37 3.04
N ALA A 88 8.93 18.13 3.65
CA ALA A 88 9.18 18.39 5.08
C ALA A 88 8.87 19.83 5.51
N LYS A 89 8.89 20.77 4.57
CA LYS A 89 8.60 22.21 4.77
C LYS A 89 7.18 22.62 4.35
N LEU A 90 6.33 21.67 3.93
CA LEU A 90 4.97 21.99 3.50
C LEU A 90 3.94 21.67 4.60
N PRO A 91 2.88 22.48 4.77
CA PRO A 91 1.74 22.14 5.60
C PRO A 91 1.13 20.80 5.11
N ARG A 92 0.77 19.93 6.06
CA ARG A 92 0.27 18.57 5.76
C ARG A 92 -1.00 18.59 4.89
N LYS A 93 -1.92 19.54 5.17
CA LYS A 93 -3.12 19.73 4.33
C LYS A 93 -2.77 20.02 2.89
N THR A 94 -1.89 20.99 2.64
CA THR A 94 -1.46 21.36 1.29
C THR A 94 -0.82 20.19 0.58
N LEU A 95 0.04 19.47 1.28
CA LEU A 95 0.71 18.29 0.74
C LEU A 95 -0.29 17.19 0.36
N LEU A 96 -1.25 16.86 1.23
CA LEU A 96 -2.29 15.85 0.94
C LEU A 96 -3.14 16.26 -0.28
N LEU A 97 -3.51 17.54 -0.40
CA LEU A 97 -4.25 18.06 -1.56
C LEU A 97 -3.44 17.92 -2.86
N MET A 98 -2.15 18.26 -2.83
CA MET A 98 -1.26 18.11 -3.99
C MET A 98 -1.09 16.64 -4.39
N LEU A 99 -0.89 15.75 -3.42
CA LEU A 99 -0.72 14.32 -3.66
C LEU A 99 -1.96 13.68 -4.26
N MET A 100 -3.15 13.97 -3.70
CA MET A 100 -4.41 13.45 -4.22
C MET A 100 -4.83 14.13 -5.53
N GLY A 101 -4.49 15.41 -5.73
CA GLY A 101 -4.68 16.09 -7.01
C GLY A 101 -3.85 15.46 -8.13
N LEU A 102 -2.55 15.21 -7.87
CA LEU A 102 -1.68 14.50 -8.81
C LEU A 102 -2.21 13.09 -9.12
N PHE A 103 -2.66 12.36 -8.08
CA PHE A 103 -3.24 11.02 -8.23
C PHE A 103 -4.51 11.04 -9.09
N ALA A 104 -5.43 11.96 -8.82
CA ALA A 104 -6.69 12.10 -9.57
C ALA A 104 -6.43 12.46 -11.05
N ILE A 105 -5.62 13.48 -11.30
CA ILE A 105 -5.26 13.93 -12.66
C ILE A 105 -4.53 12.82 -13.42
N GLY A 106 -3.58 12.16 -12.77
CA GLY A 106 -2.81 11.08 -13.38
C GLY A 106 -3.67 9.88 -13.77
N ASN A 107 -4.66 9.48 -12.93
CA ASN A 107 -5.60 8.41 -13.29
C ASN A 107 -6.58 8.85 -14.39
N PHE A 108 -7.04 10.09 -14.38
CA PHE A 108 -7.82 10.64 -15.47
C PHE A 108 -7.05 10.61 -16.79
N ALA A 109 -5.81 11.09 -16.80
CA ALA A 109 -4.95 11.04 -17.98
C ALA A 109 -4.65 9.58 -18.42
N SER A 110 -4.49 8.66 -17.47
CA SER A 110 -4.31 7.23 -17.75
C SER A 110 -5.51 6.63 -18.53
N ALA A 111 -6.73 7.05 -18.18
CA ALA A 111 -7.93 6.63 -18.90
C ALA A 111 -7.98 7.13 -20.35
N LEU A 112 -7.33 8.26 -20.63
CA LEU A 112 -7.29 8.90 -21.96
C LEU A 112 -6.08 8.47 -22.80
N ALA A 113 -5.15 7.72 -22.25
CA ALA A 113 -3.93 7.31 -22.94
C ALA A 113 -4.24 6.48 -24.20
N THR A 114 -3.68 6.88 -25.33
CA THR A 114 -3.84 6.20 -26.63
C THR A 114 -2.74 5.21 -26.93
N GLU A 115 -1.57 5.39 -26.33
CA GLU A 115 -0.40 4.55 -26.52
C GLU A 115 0.03 3.85 -25.23
N PHE A 116 0.56 2.62 -25.34
CA PHE A 116 0.99 1.83 -24.19
C PHE A 116 2.14 2.47 -23.41
N SER A 117 3.07 3.13 -24.08
CA SER A 117 4.19 3.87 -23.48
C SER A 117 3.68 5.03 -22.61
N ALA A 118 2.73 5.82 -23.12
CA ALA A 118 2.11 6.93 -22.41
C ALA A 118 1.34 6.41 -21.19
N PHE A 119 0.56 5.33 -21.35
CA PHE A 119 -0.14 4.69 -20.23
C PHE A 119 0.84 4.22 -19.15
N THR A 120 1.93 3.56 -19.54
CA THR A 120 2.97 3.07 -18.61
C THR A 120 3.63 4.23 -17.85
N LEU A 121 3.96 5.33 -18.54
CA LEU A 121 4.52 6.53 -17.90
C LEU A 121 3.53 7.17 -16.91
N LEU A 122 2.25 7.27 -17.29
CA LEU A 122 1.22 7.79 -16.40
C LEU A 122 1.00 6.90 -15.18
N ARG A 123 1.13 5.59 -15.31
CA ARG A 123 1.11 4.67 -14.16
C ARG A 123 2.27 4.94 -13.21
N PHE A 124 3.48 5.18 -13.72
CA PHE A 124 4.61 5.61 -12.89
C PHE A 124 4.31 6.92 -12.15
N VAL A 125 3.81 7.92 -12.86
CA VAL A 125 3.45 9.23 -12.27
C VAL A 125 2.38 9.10 -11.19
N THR A 126 1.34 8.28 -11.41
CA THR A 126 0.28 8.04 -10.40
C THR A 126 0.75 7.26 -9.20
N GLY A 127 1.86 6.51 -9.31
CA GLY A 127 2.51 5.84 -8.19
C GLY A 127 3.26 6.79 -7.25
N LEU A 128 3.82 7.91 -7.77
CA LEU A 128 4.64 8.84 -6.99
C LEU A 128 3.97 9.31 -5.67
N PRO A 129 2.71 9.74 -5.65
CA PRO A 129 2.06 10.26 -4.45
C PRO A 129 1.68 9.19 -3.41
N HIS A 130 1.59 7.91 -3.79
CA HIS A 130 1.01 6.83 -2.98
C HIS A 130 1.64 6.72 -1.58
N GLY A 131 2.94 6.44 -1.50
CA GLY A 131 3.62 6.20 -0.21
C GLY A 131 3.67 7.44 0.67
N ALA A 132 3.88 8.62 0.07
CA ALA A 132 3.87 9.89 0.77
C ALA A 132 2.46 10.21 1.31
N TYR A 133 1.40 9.92 0.55
CA TYR A 133 0.02 10.10 1.01
C TYR A 133 -0.25 9.31 2.30
N PHE A 134 0.02 8.01 2.31
CA PHE A 134 -0.23 7.18 3.49
C PHE A 134 0.61 7.61 4.70
N GLY A 135 1.87 8.00 4.48
CA GLY A 135 2.73 8.50 5.55
C GLY A 135 2.17 9.77 6.20
N VAL A 136 1.79 10.75 5.38
CA VAL A 136 1.24 12.03 5.87
C VAL A 136 -0.16 11.86 6.47
N ALA A 137 -1.03 11.05 5.84
CA ALA A 137 -2.37 10.77 6.34
C ALA A 137 -2.33 10.08 7.72
N ALA A 138 -1.41 9.11 7.90
CA ALA A 138 -1.19 8.46 9.19
C ALA A 138 -0.74 9.44 10.27
N LEU A 139 0.19 10.37 9.96
CA LEU A 139 0.65 11.41 10.87
C LEU A 139 -0.47 12.37 11.25
N VAL A 140 -1.30 12.79 10.29
CA VAL A 140 -2.46 13.65 10.55
C VAL A 140 -3.45 12.96 11.46
N ALA A 141 -3.84 11.72 11.16
CA ALA A 141 -4.76 10.96 12.00
C ALA A 141 -4.23 10.75 13.43
N ALA A 142 -2.94 10.39 13.55
CA ALA A 142 -2.29 10.19 14.84
C ALA A 142 -2.22 11.48 15.68
N SER A 143 -2.00 12.64 15.04
CA SER A 143 -1.90 13.93 15.75
C SER A 143 -3.23 14.42 16.32
N MET A 144 -4.36 14.00 15.74
CA MET A 144 -5.70 14.35 16.20
C MET A 144 -6.27 13.38 17.26
N ALA A 145 -5.62 12.24 17.45
CA ALA A 145 -6.08 11.21 18.38
C ALA A 145 -5.40 11.33 19.75
N PRO A 146 -6.12 11.03 20.84
CA PRO A 146 -5.49 10.88 22.15
C PRO A 146 -4.37 9.85 22.12
N PRO A 147 -3.33 9.96 22.97
CA PRO A 147 -2.15 9.07 22.94
C PRO A 147 -2.48 7.58 22.91
N HIS A 148 -3.50 7.15 23.68
CA HIS A 148 -3.94 5.76 23.78
C HIS A 148 -4.81 5.28 22.59
N ARG A 149 -5.10 6.14 21.60
CA ARG A 149 -5.93 5.82 20.42
C ARG A 149 -5.23 6.12 19.10
N ARG A 150 -3.96 6.52 19.12
CA ARG A 150 -3.19 6.88 17.91
C ARG A 150 -3.11 5.75 16.90
N VAL A 151 -2.80 4.54 17.36
CA VAL A 151 -2.71 3.35 16.49
C VAL A 151 -4.07 3.05 15.84
N ARG A 152 -5.17 3.18 16.59
CA ARG A 152 -6.52 3.02 16.05
C ARG A 152 -6.87 4.08 14.99
N ALA A 153 -6.43 5.32 15.16
CA ALA A 153 -6.66 6.39 14.19
C ALA A 153 -5.90 6.11 12.87
N VAL A 154 -4.63 5.73 12.96
CA VAL A 154 -3.83 5.27 11.80
C VAL A 154 -4.51 4.06 11.15
N GLY A 155 -4.95 3.08 11.92
CA GLY A 155 -5.65 1.89 11.43
C GLY A 155 -6.91 2.23 10.63
N ARG A 156 -7.67 3.26 11.02
CA ARG A 156 -8.85 3.72 10.27
C ARG A 156 -8.49 4.30 8.90
N VAL A 157 -7.39 5.00 8.78
CA VAL A 157 -6.89 5.45 7.47
C VAL A 157 -6.49 4.24 6.60
N MET A 158 -5.81 3.26 7.19
CA MET A 158 -5.39 2.05 6.48
C MET A 158 -6.57 1.16 6.07
N LEU A 159 -7.72 1.22 6.77
CA LEU A 159 -8.94 0.52 6.35
C LEU A 159 -9.38 0.92 4.93
N GLY A 160 -9.09 2.15 4.50
CA GLY A 160 -9.35 2.57 3.11
C GLY A 160 -8.72 1.61 2.10
N LEU A 161 -7.45 1.24 2.28
CA LEU A 161 -6.72 0.32 1.41
C LEU A 161 -7.32 -1.09 1.42
N THR A 162 -7.64 -1.64 2.60
CA THR A 162 -8.16 -3.01 2.69
C THR A 162 -9.61 -3.12 2.21
N ILE A 163 -10.42 -2.08 2.40
CA ILE A 163 -11.77 -2.00 1.83
C ILE A 163 -11.69 -1.83 0.30
N ALA A 164 -10.68 -1.12 -0.22
CA ALA A 164 -10.45 -1.02 -1.66
C ALA A 164 -10.21 -2.38 -2.30
N THR A 165 -9.40 -3.23 -1.68
CA THR A 165 -9.16 -4.60 -2.21
C THR A 165 -10.39 -5.48 -2.11
N LEU A 166 -11.22 -5.30 -1.07
CA LEU A 166 -12.43 -6.10 -0.85
C LEU A 166 -13.59 -5.69 -1.76
N ILE A 167 -13.81 -4.39 -1.96
CA ILE A 167 -14.99 -3.85 -2.64
C ILE A 167 -14.59 -3.04 -3.87
N GLY A 168 -13.63 -2.11 -3.74
CA GLY A 168 -13.26 -1.16 -4.79
C GLY A 168 -12.70 -1.85 -6.02
N THR A 169 -11.73 -2.73 -5.84
CA THR A 169 -11.10 -3.47 -6.94
C THR A 169 -12.07 -4.40 -7.66
N PRO A 170 -12.87 -5.25 -6.99
CA PRO A 170 -13.85 -6.09 -7.68
C PRO A 170 -14.90 -5.29 -8.46
N ILE A 171 -15.44 -4.21 -7.87
CA ILE A 171 -16.43 -3.36 -8.55
C ILE A 171 -15.80 -2.68 -9.77
N ALA A 172 -14.61 -2.09 -9.62
CA ALA A 172 -13.93 -1.43 -10.73
C ALA A 172 -13.54 -2.42 -11.84
N THR A 173 -13.14 -3.64 -11.49
CA THR A 173 -12.85 -4.71 -12.45
C THR A 173 -14.13 -5.10 -13.20
N PHE A 174 -15.23 -5.31 -12.50
CA PHE A 174 -16.51 -5.64 -13.12
C PHE A 174 -16.95 -4.57 -14.12
N PHE A 175 -16.97 -3.29 -13.72
CA PHE A 175 -17.29 -2.20 -14.64
C PHE A 175 -16.28 -2.07 -15.79
N GLY A 176 -15.00 -2.31 -15.51
CA GLY A 176 -13.94 -2.30 -16.52
C GLY A 176 -14.14 -3.38 -17.59
N GLN A 177 -14.65 -4.54 -17.21
CA GLN A 177 -14.94 -5.65 -18.13
C GLN A 177 -16.19 -5.43 -18.98
N ILE A 178 -17.29 -4.87 -18.42
CA ILE A 178 -18.54 -4.68 -19.13
C ILE A 178 -18.60 -3.40 -19.98
N MET A 179 -17.84 -2.36 -19.60
CA MET A 179 -17.82 -1.08 -20.31
C MET A 179 -16.49 -0.89 -21.06
N SER A 180 -15.43 -0.66 -20.33
CA SER A 180 -14.05 -0.52 -20.79
C SER A 180 -13.13 -0.45 -19.56
N TRP A 181 -11.92 -0.99 -19.64
CA TRP A 181 -10.91 -0.84 -18.60
C TRP A 181 -10.64 0.65 -18.25
N ARG A 182 -10.85 1.56 -19.20
CA ARG A 182 -10.74 3.02 -18.99
C ARG A 182 -11.75 3.54 -17.97
N ALA A 183 -12.95 2.96 -17.91
CA ALA A 183 -13.98 3.35 -16.94
C ALA A 183 -13.50 3.12 -15.48
N ALA A 184 -12.73 2.08 -15.24
CA ALA A 184 -12.16 1.84 -13.92
C ALA A 184 -11.20 2.96 -13.50
N PHE A 185 -10.35 3.46 -14.41
CA PHE A 185 -9.45 4.58 -14.13
C PHE A 185 -10.18 5.91 -13.96
N LEU A 186 -11.27 6.14 -14.71
CA LEU A 186 -12.16 7.30 -14.50
C LEU A 186 -12.83 7.24 -13.13
N MET A 187 -13.28 6.07 -12.69
CA MET A 187 -13.83 5.88 -11.35
C MET A 187 -12.79 6.19 -10.26
N VAL A 188 -11.56 5.69 -10.41
CA VAL A 188 -10.44 6.00 -9.49
C VAL A 188 -10.13 7.49 -9.47
N ALA A 189 -10.11 8.15 -10.63
CA ALA A 189 -9.92 9.60 -10.73
C ALA A 189 -11.04 10.38 -10.01
N ALA A 190 -12.29 9.94 -10.15
CA ALA A 190 -13.45 10.55 -9.46
C ALA A 190 -13.32 10.39 -7.93
N ILE A 191 -12.92 9.20 -7.44
CA ILE A 191 -12.66 8.97 -6.01
C ILE A 191 -11.54 9.89 -5.52
N GLY A 192 -10.45 10.05 -6.29
CA GLY A 192 -9.37 10.98 -6.00
C GLY A 192 -9.85 12.43 -5.90
N ALA A 193 -10.67 12.89 -6.84
CA ALA A 193 -11.26 14.24 -6.83
C ALA A 193 -12.20 14.45 -5.63
N ILE A 194 -13.03 13.47 -5.30
CA ILE A 194 -13.88 13.48 -4.10
C ILE A 194 -13.01 13.60 -2.85
N THR A 195 -11.92 12.84 -2.78
CA THR A 195 -10.98 12.91 -1.65
C THR A 195 -10.35 14.30 -1.51
N VAL A 196 -9.93 14.92 -2.63
CA VAL A 196 -9.44 16.31 -2.63
C VAL A 196 -10.49 17.25 -2.05
N ALA A 197 -11.75 17.14 -2.46
CA ALA A 197 -12.84 17.96 -1.93
C ALA A 197 -13.05 17.72 -0.42
N LEU A 198 -13.07 16.46 0.02
CA LEU A 198 -13.25 16.12 1.43
C LEU A 198 -12.10 16.65 2.31
N ILE A 199 -10.84 16.50 1.86
CA ILE A 199 -9.67 17.05 2.56
C ILE A 199 -9.72 18.58 2.59
N ALA A 200 -10.09 19.21 1.49
CA ALA A 200 -10.22 20.68 1.42
C ALA A 200 -11.26 21.20 2.41
N LEU A 201 -12.39 20.52 2.54
CA LEU A 201 -13.52 20.93 3.38
C LEU A 201 -13.27 20.63 4.88
N TYR A 202 -12.80 19.43 5.21
CA TYR A 202 -12.80 18.95 6.59
C TYR A 202 -11.45 19.06 7.30
N LEU A 203 -10.32 18.96 6.57
CA LEU A 203 -9.02 19.06 7.22
C LEU A 203 -8.70 20.53 7.55
N PRO A 204 -8.43 20.88 8.82
CA PRO A 204 -8.03 22.24 9.18
C PRO A 204 -6.68 22.60 8.55
N LYS A 205 -6.42 23.89 8.42
CA LYS A 205 -5.09 24.38 8.06
C LYS A 205 -4.15 24.08 9.21
N ASP A 206 -2.98 23.57 8.94
CA ASP A 206 -1.92 23.30 9.90
C ASP A 206 -0.66 24.13 9.58
N GLU A 207 0.12 24.37 10.60
CA GLU A 207 1.43 24.99 10.47
C GLU A 207 2.51 23.91 10.29
N VAL A 208 3.62 24.31 9.71
CA VAL A 208 4.76 23.40 9.50
C VAL A 208 5.29 22.93 10.86
N ALA A 209 5.45 21.62 11.03
CA ALA A 209 5.99 21.07 12.27
C ALA A 209 7.43 21.54 12.50
N GLU A 210 7.67 22.28 13.60
CA GLU A 210 9.01 22.70 14.00
C GLU A 210 9.89 21.50 14.34
N GLY A 211 11.12 21.49 13.84
CA GLY A 211 12.17 20.57 14.29
C GLY A 211 12.27 19.22 13.60
N ALA A 212 11.49 18.92 12.55
CA ALA A 212 11.70 17.71 11.76
C ALA A 212 13.04 17.78 11.01
N SER A 213 14.02 16.97 11.42
CA SER A 213 15.35 16.92 10.80
C SER A 213 15.42 15.75 9.82
N ILE A 214 15.43 16.05 8.51
CA ILE A 214 15.61 15.08 7.43
C ILE A 214 16.90 14.24 7.66
N ARG A 215 17.96 14.87 8.19
CA ARG A 215 19.23 14.19 8.47
C ARG A 215 19.09 13.10 9.53
N ARG A 216 18.23 13.31 10.53
CA ARG A 216 17.94 12.31 11.57
C ARG A 216 17.18 11.11 10.99
N GLU A 217 16.16 11.36 10.17
CA GLU A 217 15.39 10.30 9.50
C GLU A 217 16.30 9.47 8.57
N LEU A 218 17.16 10.14 7.76
CA LEU A 218 18.10 9.45 6.87
C LEU A 218 19.13 8.60 7.61
N SER A 219 19.41 8.86 8.90
CA SER A 219 20.36 8.07 9.69
C SER A 219 19.92 6.61 9.89
N ALA A 220 18.61 6.31 9.77
CA ALA A 220 18.10 4.93 9.81
C ALA A 220 18.71 4.05 8.71
N PHE A 221 18.98 4.62 7.53
CA PHE A 221 19.57 3.88 6.41
C PHE A 221 21.04 3.47 6.63
N GLY A 222 21.72 4.00 7.65
CA GLY A 222 23.02 3.50 8.11
C GLY A 222 22.96 2.19 8.89
N ARG A 223 21.77 1.69 9.23
CA ARG A 223 21.58 0.49 10.07
C ARG A 223 21.32 -0.76 9.24
N LEU A 224 22.18 -1.77 9.34
CA LEU A 224 22.04 -3.04 8.62
C LEU A 224 20.67 -3.71 8.85
N GLN A 225 20.14 -3.66 10.07
CA GLN A 225 18.85 -4.28 10.42
C GLN A 225 17.67 -3.63 9.69
N VAL A 226 17.76 -2.34 9.36
CA VAL A 226 16.75 -1.65 8.54
C VAL A 226 16.75 -2.23 7.12
N TRP A 227 17.92 -2.39 6.50
CA TRP A 227 18.05 -2.99 5.17
C TRP A 227 17.64 -4.46 5.12
N LEU A 228 17.97 -5.25 6.15
CA LEU A 228 17.53 -6.63 6.23
C LEU A 228 16.00 -6.73 6.38
N SER A 229 15.39 -5.91 7.24
CA SER A 229 13.92 -5.87 7.38
C SER A 229 13.23 -5.38 6.13
N PHE A 230 13.80 -4.37 5.45
CA PHE A 230 13.36 -3.90 4.14
C PHE A 230 13.45 -5.01 3.09
N GLY A 231 14.57 -5.75 3.04
CA GLY A 231 14.78 -6.87 2.13
C GLY A 231 13.79 -8.02 2.35
N VAL A 232 13.43 -8.31 3.60
CA VAL A 232 12.37 -9.29 3.93
C VAL A 232 11.05 -8.88 3.30
N ALA A 233 10.66 -7.61 3.41
CA ALA A 233 9.43 -7.10 2.79
C ALA A 233 9.52 -7.10 1.28
N ALA A 234 10.59 -6.55 0.70
CA ALA A 234 10.76 -6.32 -0.74
C ALA A 234 10.90 -7.63 -1.55
N VAL A 235 11.48 -8.67 -0.95
CA VAL A 235 11.68 -9.95 -1.62
C VAL A 235 10.67 -10.98 -1.15
N GLY A 236 10.52 -11.16 0.18
CA GLY A 236 9.74 -12.26 0.77
C GLY A 236 8.25 -12.22 0.42
N PHE A 237 7.70 -11.04 0.17
CA PHE A 237 6.28 -10.88 -0.19
C PHE A 237 6.02 -10.68 -1.68
N GLY A 238 7.07 -10.72 -2.52
CA GLY A 238 6.93 -10.64 -3.98
C GLY A 238 6.07 -11.76 -4.59
N GLY A 239 6.03 -12.90 -3.93
CA GLY A 239 5.25 -14.04 -4.39
C GLY A 239 3.75 -13.81 -4.44
N MET A 240 3.19 -13.11 -3.47
CA MET A 240 1.79 -12.69 -3.48
C MET A 240 1.45 -11.91 -4.75
N PHE A 241 2.32 -10.99 -5.12
CA PHE A 241 2.13 -10.17 -6.31
C PHE A 241 2.40 -10.92 -7.61
N ALA A 242 3.29 -11.92 -7.62
CA ALA A 242 3.48 -12.78 -8.79
C ALA A 242 2.19 -13.52 -9.18
N ILE A 243 1.47 -14.06 -8.20
CA ILE A 243 0.17 -14.70 -8.41
C ILE A 243 -0.89 -13.67 -8.78
N PHE A 244 -1.01 -12.60 -7.98
CA PHE A 244 -2.11 -11.65 -8.08
C PHE A 244 -2.06 -10.82 -9.37
N SER A 245 -0.87 -10.47 -9.87
CA SER A 245 -0.70 -9.69 -11.10
C SER A 245 -1.30 -10.37 -12.34
N TYR A 246 -1.32 -11.69 -12.37
CA TYR A 246 -1.80 -12.45 -13.52
C TYR A 246 -3.06 -13.25 -13.20
N ILE A 247 -3.75 -12.92 -12.10
CA ILE A 247 -4.88 -13.67 -11.59
C ILE A 247 -6.03 -13.78 -12.60
N ALA A 248 -6.31 -12.71 -13.37
CA ALA A 248 -7.37 -12.71 -14.37
C ALA A 248 -7.17 -13.83 -15.41
N LYS A 249 -5.95 -13.95 -15.92
CA LYS A 249 -5.59 -15.02 -16.88
C LYS A 249 -5.49 -16.39 -16.22
N THR A 250 -5.06 -16.47 -14.98
CA THR A 250 -5.08 -17.74 -14.25
C THR A 250 -6.51 -18.27 -14.09
N VAL A 251 -7.47 -17.37 -13.78
CA VAL A 251 -8.90 -17.71 -13.66
C VAL A 251 -9.46 -18.21 -14.98
N THR A 252 -9.20 -17.50 -16.09
CA THR A 252 -9.80 -17.85 -17.39
C THR A 252 -9.07 -18.96 -18.11
N ASP A 253 -7.76 -18.87 -18.25
CA ASP A 253 -6.98 -19.74 -19.14
C ASP A 253 -6.44 -20.99 -18.42
N THR A 254 -6.24 -20.93 -17.09
CA THR A 254 -5.72 -22.08 -16.32
C THR A 254 -6.84 -22.85 -15.65
N ALA A 255 -7.76 -22.16 -14.96
CA ALA A 255 -8.87 -22.80 -14.25
C ALA A 255 -10.14 -22.97 -15.12
N GLY A 256 -10.19 -22.39 -16.32
CA GLY A 256 -11.31 -22.50 -17.24
C GLY A 256 -12.60 -21.81 -16.77
N LEU A 257 -12.48 -20.86 -15.86
CA LEU A 257 -13.64 -20.12 -15.33
C LEU A 257 -14.01 -18.95 -16.25
N PRO A 258 -15.29 -18.53 -16.29
CA PRO A 258 -15.69 -17.36 -17.08
C PRO A 258 -15.07 -16.06 -16.51
N ALA A 259 -14.87 -15.05 -17.38
CA ALA A 259 -14.25 -13.76 -17.00
C ALA A 259 -15.01 -13.06 -15.86
N SER A 260 -16.33 -13.24 -15.73
CA SER A 260 -17.12 -12.71 -14.62
C SER A 260 -16.66 -13.21 -13.24
N MET A 261 -16.02 -14.38 -13.17
CA MET A 261 -15.48 -14.92 -11.92
C MET A 261 -14.21 -14.20 -11.46
N VAL A 262 -13.54 -13.44 -12.32
CA VAL A 262 -12.34 -12.67 -11.94
C VAL A 262 -12.65 -11.71 -10.80
N ALA A 263 -13.75 -10.94 -10.88
CA ALA A 263 -14.16 -10.03 -9.81
C ALA A 263 -14.43 -10.78 -8.48
N VAL A 264 -15.03 -11.97 -8.55
CA VAL A 264 -15.28 -12.80 -7.36
C VAL A 264 -13.96 -13.28 -6.74
N VAL A 265 -13.01 -13.73 -7.55
CA VAL A 265 -11.69 -14.20 -7.08
C VAL A 265 -10.89 -13.05 -6.48
N LEU A 266 -10.97 -11.84 -7.06
CA LEU A 266 -10.37 -10.63 -6.46
C LEU A 266 -11.02 -10.27 -5.12
N ALA A 267 -12.34 -10.43 -4.99
CA ALA A 267 -13.03 -10.23 -3.72
C ALA A 267 -12.58 -11.25 -2.66
N LEU A 268 -12.40 -12.52 -3.03
CA LEU A 268 -11.85 -13.54 -2.13
C LEU A 268 -10.44 -13.18 -1.64
N PHE A 269 -9.58 -12.67 -2.52
CA PHE A 269 -8.28 -12.14 -2.13
C PHE A 269 -8.41 -10.99 -1.12
N GLY A 270 -9.31 -10.02 -1.39
CA GLY A 270 -9.58 -8.90 -0.49
C GLY A 270 -10.12 -9.35 0.88
N ILE A 271 -11.02 -10.34 0.92
CA ILE A 271 -11.47 -10.95 2.19
C ILE A 271 -10.28 -11.57 2.92
N GLY A 272 -9.43 -12.33 2.21
CA GLY A 272 -8.21 -12.90 2.75
C GLY A 272 -7.30 -11.84 3.37
N MET A 273 -7.06 -10.72 2.67
CA MET A 273 -6.25 -9.62 3.19
C MET A 273 -6.80 -9.04 4.51
N ASN A 274 -8.12 -8.86 4.60
CA ASN A 274 -8.75 -8.33 5.83
C ASN A 274 -8.64 -9.34 6.98
N VAL A 275 -8.94 -10.61 6.73
CA VAL A 275 -8.77 -11.70 7.71
C VAL A 275 -7.31 -11.79 8.15
N GLY A 276 -6.38 -11.80 7.20
CA GLY A 276 -4.95 -11.85 7.44
C GLY A 276 -4.48 -10.68 8.30
N ASN A 277 -4.90 -9.45 7.97
CA ASN A 277 -4.53 -8.26 8.73
C ASN A 277 -4.99 -8.32 10.20
N ILE A 278 -6.23 -8.77 10.43
CA ILE A 278 -6.80 -8.91 11.78
C ILE A 278 -6.08 -10.00 12.57
N VAL A 279 -5.91 -11.18 11.98
CA VAL A 279 -5.27 -12.33 12.62
C VAL A 279 -3.77 -12.06 12.81
N GLY A 280 -3.11 -11.53 11.79
CA GLY A 280 -1.68 -11.24 11.80
C GLY A 280 -1.28 -10.20 12.83
N SER A 281 -2.10 -9.16 13.02
CA SER A 281 -1.86 -8.17 14.07
C SER A 281 -1.86 -8.81 15.45
N ARG A 282 -2.81 -9.73 15.74
CA ARG A 282 -2.85 -10.46 17.01
C ARG A 282 -1.68 -11.45 17.17
N MET A 283 -1.32 -12.15 16.09
CA MET A 283 -0.14 -13.04 16.10
C MET A 283 1.15 -12.25 16.35
N ALA A 284 1.26 -11.04 15.77
CA ALA A 284 2.43 -10.17 15.94
C ALA A 284 2.54 -9.63 17.37
N ASP A 285 1.42 -9.32 18.02
CA ASP A 285 1.39 -8.94 19.45
C ASP A 285 1.93 -10.06 20.34
N TYR A 286 1.65 -11.34 20.01
CA TYR A 286 2.18 -12.49 20.73
C TYR A 286 3.65 -12.79 20.38
N SER A 287 3.99 -12.78 19.09
CA SER A 287 5.37 -13.04 18.62
C SER A 287 5.63 -12.40 17.27
N LEU A 288 6.26 -11.22 17.27
CA LEU A 288 6.60 -10.48 16.05
C LEU A 288 7.44 -11.32 15.08
N LYS A 289 8.54 -11.93 15.60
CA LYS A 289 9.46 -12.76 14.81
C LYS A 289 8.79 -14.06 14.36
N GLY A 290 8.00 -14.69 15.23
CA GLY A 290 7.24 -15.90 14.89
C GLY A 290 6.23 -15.66 13.78
N THR A 291 5.55 -14.52 13.79
CA THR A 291 4.59 -14.15 12.74
C THR A 291 5.29 -13.94 11.40
N ILE A 292 6.41 -13.19 11.36
CA ILE A 292 7.14 -12.93 10.10
C ILE A 292 7.66 -14.24 9.51
N GLY A 293 8.41 -15.02 10.31
CA GLY A 293 9.01 -16.28 9.84
C GLY A 293 7.97 -17.33 9.48
N GLY A 294 6.91 -17.46 10.31
CA GLY A 294 5.82 -18.40 10.07
C GLY A 294 5.05 -18.09 8.80
N MET A 295 4.77 -16.80 8.51
CA MET A 295 4.08 -16.40 7.29
C MET A 295 4.94 -16.59 6.03
N LEU A 296 6.24 -16.36 6.09
CA LEU A 296 7.14 -16.67 4.98
C LEU A 296 7.16 -18.17 4.67
N ALA A 297 7.28 -19.02 5.71
CA ALA A 297 7.21 -20.48 5.56
C ALA A 297 5.84 -20.93 5.02
N PHE A 298 4.75 -20.37 5.54
CA PHE A 298 3.40 -20.63 5.04
C PHE A 298 3.27 -20.27 3.56
N ASN A 299 3.78 -19.12 3.13
CA ASN A 299 3.74 -18.69 1.74
C ASN A 299 4.51 -19.63 0.81
N ILE A 300 5.66 -20.17 1.22
CA ILE A 300 6.41 -21.16 0.43
C ILE A 300 5.52 -22.37 0.10
N VAL A 301 4.88 -22.93 1.12
CA VAL A 301 3.99 -24.11 0.95
C VAL A 301 2.77 -23.75 0.12
N LEU A 302 2.07 -22.67 0.49
CA LEU A 302 0.84 -22.26 -0.18
C LEU A 302 1.04 -21.99 -1.67
N MET A 303 2.09 -21.26 -2.03
CA MET A 303 2.35 -20.88 -3.43
C MET A 303 2.82 -22.07 -4.27
N THR A 304 3.49 -23.05 -3.65
CA THR A 304 3.78 -24.33 -4.30
C THR A 304 2.49 -25.12 -4.55
N VAL A 305 1.59 -25.19 -3.56
CA VAL A 305 0.28 -25.83 -3.72
C VAL A 305 -0.55 -25.12 -4.80
N PHE A 306 -0.54 -23.79 -4.83
CA PHE A 306 -1.19 -23.02 -5.89
C PHE A 306 -0.71 -23.46 -7.28
N SER A 307 0.61 -23.54 -7.52
CA SER A 307 1.14 -23.94 -8.83
C SER A 307 0.70 -25.36 -9.23
N LEU A 308 0.63 -26.28 -8.29
CA LEU A 308 0.22 -27.67 -8.54
C LEU A 308 -1.29 -27.82 -8.78
N THR A 309 -2.10 -26.89 -8.25
CA THR A 309 -3.56 -27.05 -8.20
C THR A 309 -4.35 -25.94 -8.88
N ALA A 310 -3.69 -24.96 -9.50
CA ALA A 310 -4.33 -23.78 -10.11
C ALA A 310 -5.34 -24.12 -11.23
N HIS A 311 -5.23 -25.31 -11.83
CA HIS A 311 -6.20 -25.80 -12.82
C HIS A 311 -7.55 -26.22 -12.21
N ASN A 312 -7.61 -26.44 -10.90
CA ASN A 312 -8.84 -26.77 -10.20
C ASN A 312 -9.49 -25.46 -9.69
N PRO A 313 -10.73 -25.12 -10.14
CA PRO A 313 -11.40 -23.88 -9.77
C PRO A 313 -11.57 -23.65 -8.26
N VAL A 314 -11.88 -24.72 -7.52
CA VAL A 314 -12.07 -24.63 -6.06
C VAL A 314 -10.74 -24.37 -5.36
N MET A 315 -9.69 -25.12 -5.73
CA MET A 315 -8.36 -24.95 -5.16
C MET A 315 -7.79 -23.58 -5.51
N LEU A 316 -8.03 -23.07 -6.73
CA LEU A 316 -7.66 -21.71 -7.11
C LEU A 316 -8.28 -20.69 -6.14
N CYS A 317 -9.59 -20.74 -5.91
CA CYS A 317 -10.29 -19.84 -4.99
C CYS A 317 -9.73 -19.93 -3.56
N VAL A 318 -9.50 -21.15 -3.05
CA VAL A 318 -8.93 -21.36 -1.71
C VAL A 318 -7.51 -20.81 -1.64
N CYS A 319 -6.65 -21.11 -2.60
CA CYS A 319 -5.27 -20.61 -2.62
C CYS A 319 -5.22 -19.09 -2.73
N VAL A 320 -6.08 -18.47 -3.54
CA VAL A 320 -6.13 -17.00 -3.68
C VAL A 320 -6.59 -16.35 -2.37
N PHE A 321 -7.62 -16.88 -1.71
CA PHE A 321 -8.04 -16.40 -0.39
C PHE A 321 -6.89 -16.49 0.62
N LEU A 322 -6.21 -17.65 0.70
CA LEU A 322 -5.09 -17.87 1.60
C LEU A 322 -3.86 -17.01 1.25
N THR A 323 -3.65 -16.72 -0.05
CA THR A 323 -2.61 -15.76 -0.49
C THR A 323 -2.91 -14.37 0.03
N GLY A 324 -4.18 -13.95 0.00
CA GLY A 324 -4.62 -12.72 0.68
C GLY A 324 -4.32 -12.75 2.18
N CYS A 325 -4.57 -13.86 2.87
CA CYS A 325 -4.23 -14.03 4.29
C CYS A 325 -2.73 -13.85 4.56
N GLY A 326 -1.86 -14.05 3.57
CA GLY A 326 -0.43 -13.76 3.64
C GLY A 326 -0.11 -12.32 4.04
N PHE A 327 -1.05 -11.37 3.83
CA PHE A 327 -0.94 -10.00 4.29
C PHE A 327 -0.86 -9.86 5.83
N ALA A 328 -1.12 -10.93 6.57
CA ALA A 328 -0.94 -11.02 8.02
C ALA A 328 0.45 -10.58 8.51
N ALA A 329 1.48 -10.75 7.69
CA ALA A 329 2.84 -10.32 8.03
C ALA A 329 3.09 -8.83 7.83
N CYS A 330 2.25 -8.09 7.08
CA CYS A 330 2.48 -6.68 6.76
C CYS A 330 2.61 -5.79 8.02
N PRO A 331 1.67 -5.82 9.00
CA PRO A 331 1.82 -5.03 10.22
C PRO A 331 3.02 -5.48 11.07
N ALA A 332 3.37 -6.77 11.05
CA ALA A 332 4.53 -7.29 11.78
C ALA A 332 5.85 -6.78 11.18
N VAL A 333 5.99 -6.79 9.86
CA VAL A 333 7.19 -6.28 9.16
C VAL A 333 7.30 -4.78 9.35
N GLN A 334 6.19 -4.03 9.27
CA GLN A 334 6.18 -2.60 9.53
C GLN A 334 6.64 -2.27 10.94
N THR A 335 6.11 -2.96 11.96
CA THR A 335 6.51 -2.77 13.36
C THR A 335 8.01 -3.09 13.54
N ARG A 336 8.48 -4.22 12.98
CA ARG A 336 9.90 -4.57 13.05
C ARG A 336 10.78 -3.48 12.41
N LEU A 337 10.37 -2.95 11.26
CA LEU A 337 11.14 -1.91 10.57
C LEU A 337 11.21 -0.63 11.41
N MET A 338 10.12 -0.24 12.06
CA MET A 338 10.09 0.90 13.00
C MET A 338 10.97 0.64 14.23
N ASP A 339 10.90 -0.56 14.81
CA ASP A 339 11.70 -0.94 16.00
C ASP A 339 13.20 -0.87 15.71
N VAL A 340 13.66 -1.39 14.57
CA VAL A 340 15.09 -1.38 14.20
C VAL A 340 15.57 0.00 13.71
N ALA A 341 14.66 0.90 13.31
CA ALA A 341 14.97 2.28 12.93
C ALA A 341 15.17 3.21 14.13
N ALA A 342 14.72 2.83 15.32
CA ALA A 342 14.78 3.58 16.57
C ALA A 342 14.21 5.01 16.44
N ASP A 343 15.06 6.05 16.35
CA ASP A 343 14.63 7.46 16.35
C ASP A 343 14.08 7.95 15.00
N ALA A 344 14.19 7.15 13.92
CA ALA A 344 13.84 7.52 12.56
C ALA A 344 12.57 6.78 12.07
N GLN A 345 11.55 6.70 12.90
CA GLN A 345 10.36 5.87 12.68
C GLN A 345 9.49 6.36 11.51
N THR A 346 9.48 7.66 11.21
CA THR A 346 8.63 8.23 10.16
C THR A 346 9.07 7.77 8.78
N LEU A 347 10.36 7.88 8.49
CA LEU A 347 10.91 7.42 7.22
C LEU A 347 10.85 5.89 7.11
N ALA A 348 11.05 5.17 8.21
CA ALA A 348 10.91 3.72 8.26
C ALA A 348 9.46 3.28 7.91
N ALA A 349 8.45 3.97 8.44
CA ALA A 349 7.05 3.69 8.10
C ALA A 349 6.76 3.96 6.62
N ALA A 350 7.28 5.06 6.05
CA ALA A 350 7.13 5.37 4.64
C ALA A 350 7.85 4.34 3.73
N THR A 351 9.05 3.91 4.12
CA THR A 351 9.83 2.93 3.36
C THR A 351 9.23 1.52 3.38
N ASN A 352 8.40 1.19 4.36
CA ASN A 352 7.66 -0.07 4.35
C ASN A 352 6.76 -0.19 3.10
N HIS A 353 6.04 0.89 2.73
CA HIS A 353 5.27 0.93 1.49
C HIS A 353 6.15 0.81 0.24
N SER A 354 7.34 1.42 0.25
CA SER A 354 8.32 1.24 -0.83
C SER A 354 8.78 -0.22 -0.95
N ALA A 355 9.04 -0.90 0.16
CA ALA A 355 9.45 -2.31 0.16
C ALA A 355 8.35 -3.22 -0.41
N PHE A 356 7.09 -3.04 -0.01
CA PHE A 356 5.97 -3.81 -0.58
C PHE A 356 5.73 -3.49 -2.06
N ASN A 357 6.01 -2.27 -2.51
CA ASN A 357 5.92 -1.92 -3.91
C ASN A 357 7.09 -2.46 -4.75
N ILE A 358 8.30 -2.61 -4.17
CA ILE A 358 9.36 -3.40 -4.79
C ILE A 358 8.94 -4.86 -4.91
N ALA A 359 8.31 -5.44 -3.88
CA ALA A 359 7.76 -6.78 -3.94
C ALA A 359 6.72 -6.91 -5.05
N ASN A 360 5.83 -5.91 -5.22
CA ASN A 360 4.84 -5.85 -6.30
C ASN A 360 5.53 -5.82 -7.68
N ALA A 361 6.48 -4.91 -7.89
CA ALA A 361 7.22 -4.81 -9.15
C ALA A 361 8.00 -6.09 -9.46
N LEU A 362 8.70 -6.64 -8.46
CA LEU A 362 9.51 -7.85 -8.61
C LEU A 362 8.64 -9.07 -8.91
N GLY A 363 7.52 -9.21 -8.21
CA GLY A 363 6.56 -10.31 -8.43
C GLY A 363 5.92 -10.23 -9.81
N ALA A 364 5.43 -9.06 -10.22
CA ALA A 364 4.85 -8.84 -11.54
C ALA A 364 5.88 -9.12 -12.65
N TRP A 365 7.09 -8.64 -12.51
CA TRP A 365 8.16 -8.82 -13.50
C TRP A 365 8.59 -10.29 -13.62
N LEU A 366 8.94 -10.95 -12.52
CA LEU A 366 9.38 -12.35 -12.54
C LEU A 366 8.23 -13.29 -12.94
N GLY A 367 6.99 -13.01 -12.50
CA GLY A 367 5.81 -13.73 -12.96
C GLY A 367 5.62 -13.61 -14.47
N GLY A 368 5.82 -12.40 -15.02
CA GLY A 368 5.80 -12.16 -16.47
C GLY A 368 6.86 -12.94 -17.22
N LEU A 369 8.09 -13.04 -16.69
CA LEU A 369 9.19 -13.79 -17.32
C LEU A 369 8.89 -15.28 -17.44
N VAL A 370 8.37 -15.94 -16.40
CA VAL A 370 8.03 -17.37 -16.47
C VAL A 370 6.88 -17.65 -17.41
N ILE A 371 5.89 -16.73 -17.50
CA ILE A 371 4.79 -16.83 -18.45
C ILE A 371 5.32 -16.65 -19.87
N ALA A 372 6.15 -15.65 -20.12
CA ALA A 372 6.77 -15.42 -21.44
C ALA A 372 7.69 -16.58 -21.88
N ALA A 373 8.30 -17.28 -20.93
CA ALA A 373 9.09 -18.50 -21.19
C ALA A 373 8.21 -19.74 -21.48
N GLY A 374 6.87 -19.63 -21.47
CA GLY A 374 5.96 -20.70 -21.86
C GLY A 374 5.53 -21.64 -20.72
N TYR A 375 5.89 -21.35 -19.46
CA TYR A 375 5.52 -22.20 -18.32
C TYR A 375 4.05 -22.04 -17.87
N GLY A 376 3.30 -21.08 -18.45
CA GLY A 376 1.90 -20.80 -18.14
C GLY A 376 1.68 -20.01 -16.86
N TYR A 377 0.41 -19.60 -16.64
CA TYR A 377 0.06 -18.70 -15.53
C TYR A 377 0.13 -19.37 -14.16
N GLY A 378 -0.05 -20.69 -14.06
CA GLY A 378 0.11 -21.44 -12.81
C GLY A 378 1.55 -21.40 -12.26
N ALA A 379 2.56 -21.23 -13.13
CA ALA A 379 3.96 -21.21 -12.72
C ALA A 379 4.34 -19.95 -11.88
N THR A 380 3.50 -18.92 -11.85
CA THR A 380 3.69 -17.74 -10.99
C THR A 380 3.75 -18.10 -9.52
N GLY A 381 3.11 -19.18 -9.08
CA GLY A 381 3.22 -19.68 -7.71
C GLY A 381 4.63 -20.21 -7.37
N TYR A 382 5.32 -20.87 -8.30
CA TYR A 382 6.73 -21.26 -8.06
C TYR A 382 7.65 -20.06 -7.89
N VAL A 383 7.44 -19.00 -8.69
CA VAL A 383 8.13 -17.72 -8.50
C VAL A 383 7.88 -17.21 -7.07
N GLY A 384 6.64 -17.27 -6.63
CA GLY A 384 6.25 -16.87 -5.30
C GLY A 384 6.92 -17.66 -4.19
N ALA A 385 6.97 -18.98 -4.33
CA ALA A 385 7.62 -19.86 -3.37
C ALA A 385 9.13 -19.54 -3.24
N VAL A 386 9.80 -19.33 -4.37
CA VAL A 386 11.23 -18.98 -4.42
C VAL A 386 11.49 -17.61 -3.74
N LEU A 387 10.69 -16.59 -4.06
CA LEU A 387 10.81 -15.27 -3.44
C LEU A 387 10.57 -15.34 -1.92
N SER A 388 9.57 -16.08 -1.47
CA SER A 388 9.30 -16.28 -0.05
C SER A 388 10.44 -17.03 0.65
N ALA A 389 11.08 -18.00 -0.01
CA ALA A 389 12.25 -18.70 0.52
C ALA A 389 13.45 -17.75 0.66
N PHE A 390 13.74 -16.90 -0.33
CA PHE A 390 14.77 -15.86 -0.20
C PHE A 390 14.46 -14.89 0.94
N GLY A 391 13.19 -14.45 1.07
CA GLY A 391 12.74 -13.62 2.18
C GLY A 391 12.97 -14.28 3.54
N LEU A 392 12.69 -15.58 3.66
CA LEU A 392 12.93 -16.34 4.87
C LEU A 392 14.43 -16.44 5.20
N ILE A 393 15.28 -16.64 4.20
CA ILE A 393 16.75 -16.65 4.38
C ILE A 393 17.22 -15.29 4.91
N ILE A 394 16.78 -14.17 4.28
CA ILE A 394 17.12 -12.82 4.75
C ILE A 394 16.63 -12.61 6.19
N PHE A 395 15.44 -13.07 6.51
CA PHE A 395 14.87 -12.98 7.86
C PHE A 395 15.70 -13.76 8.89
N VAL A 396 16.07 -14.99 8.59
CA VAL A 396 16.93 -15.82 9.47
C VAL A 396 18.29 -15.14 9.71
N ILE A 397 18.91 -14.59 8.65
CA ILE A 397 20.17 -13.83 8.77
C ILE A 397 19.95 -12.59 9.66
N SER A 398 18.84 -11.85 9.47
CA SER A 398 18.51 -10.68 10.29
C SER A 398 18.41 -11.05 11.77
N VAL A 399 17.70 -12.14 12.09
CA VAL A 399 17.54 -12.60 13.48
C VAL A 399 18.87 -13.11 14.07
N ALA A 400 19.70 -13.81 13.28
CA ALA A 400 21.00 -14.30 13.72
C ALA A 400 22.00 -13.17 14.02
N LEU A 401 21.95 -12.09 13.24
CA LEU A 401 22.82 -10.91 13.41
C LEU A 401 22.29 -9.92 14.46
N GLU A 402 21.12 -10.15 15.01
CA GLU A 402 20.61 -9.32 16.10
C GLU A 402 21.47 -9.52 17.36
N LYS A 403 22.15 -8.46 17.80
CA LYS A 403 22.91 -8.52 19.06
C LYS A 403 21.94 -8.87 20.18
N LYS A 404 22.20 -9.97 20.89
CA LYS A 404 21.45 -10.26 22.12
C LYS A 404 21.56 -9.03 23.04
N PRO A 405 20.43 -8.52 23.59
CA PRO A 405 20.53 -7.48 24.59
C PRO A 405 21.48 -8.00 25.69
N ALA A 406 22.45 -7.16 26.06
CA ALA A 406 23.31 -7.47 27.21
C ALA A 406 22.34 -7.79 28.36
N ARG A 407 22.45 -9.02 28.92
CA ARG A 407 21.68 -9.35 30.11
C ARG A 407 22.13 -8.40 31.21
N ALA A 408 21.22 -7.45 31.56
CA ALA A 408 21.37 -6.60 32.73
C ALA A 408 21.12 -7.41 34.00
#